data_b8423d7f4bb99774caec28d73cac158d
#
_entry.id   b8423d7f4bb99774caec28d73cac158d
#
_cell.length_a   1.000
_cell.length_b   1.000
_cell.length_c   1.000
_cell.angle_alpha   90.00
_cell.angle_beta   90.00
_cell.angle_gamma   90.00
#
_symmetry.space_group_name_H-M   'P 1'
#
loop_
_entity.id
_entity.type
_entity.pdbx_description
1 polymer ?
#
loop_
_entity_poly.entity_id
_entity_poly.type
_entity_poly.pdbx_seq_one_letter_code
_entity_poly.pdbx_strand_id
1 'polypeptide(L)'
;MSKDMQNTEEKTNRRMPTFTESVIPIIAMMVILTVGKGYLGYATEPLLLLVAAIAGLIAYRVGVTWDEMMDEICQKIAKGMPAILILTCVGALVGTWMASGTIPMMIYYGVQIVNPTFMLVTAFLITAVVSIVTGTSWGSVATMGVALMGIASTLGVNLAATAGAVIAGSYFGDKISPLSDTTNLAPVAAGSTLYEHIAHMFWTTVPATIISLVVYAFVGLKGNIGGDVSSEAVSTMLTQLDGMYNFNILLILPVLLILAGSIFKKPTLPVMMASTVLAGAEALIFQNINLKNLLLATVKGFKISMLTTPGFDTATAAPQIIKLLNRGGMAEIMGTTLLVFCAFCFAGIMSKAGCLEVVLQKILTFAKSTGDLIASTVASCITMGLCTGNSYLSILIPGEMFRDAYKARGLAAKNLSRTLEDAGTVFVPLVPWSAAGAYMTACTGIETLDYAPWAILCYTGFIIALFYGYTGIGIAKLEDEKK
;
A
#
# COMPACT_ATOMS: atom_id res chain seq x y z
N MET A 1 1.08 -31.70 -39.57
CA MET A 1 1.43 -32.86 -38.70
C MET A 1 2.83 -32.77 -38.05
N SER A 2 3.71 -31.81 -38.37
CA SER A 2 5.05 -31.75 -37.77
C SER A 2 5.25 -30.78 -36.61
N LYS A 3 4.41 -29.76 -36.43
CA LYS A 3 4.51 -28.79 -35.31
C LYS A 3 3.92 -29.33 -34.02
N ASP A 4 2.88 -30.16 -34.08
CA ASP A 4 2.23 -30.72 -32.89
C ASP A 4 3.03 -31.86 -32.24
N MET A 5 3.87 -32.56 -33.06
CA MET A 5 4.76 -33.61 -32.52
C MET A 5 6.02 -33.02 -31.85
N GLN A 6 6.55 -31.90 -32.33
CA GLN A 6 7.68 -31.22 -31.66
C GLN A 6 7.28 -30.60 -30.31
N ASN A 7 6.05 -30.09 -30.19
CA ASN A 7 5.51 -29.56 -28.91
C ASN A 7 5.27 -30.67 -27.86
N THR A 8 5.20 -31.92 -28.27
CA THR A 8 4.96 -33.04 -27.33
C THR A 8 6.27 -33.60 -26.76
N GLU A 9 7.39 -33.49 -27.50
CA GLU A 9 8.71 -33.92 -27.04
C GLU A 9 9.41 -32.89 -26.11
N GLU A 10 9.18 -31.59 -26.31
CA GLU A 10 9.73 -30.55 -25.40
C GLU A 10 9.11 -30.55 -23.98
N LYS A 11 7.92 -31.17 -23.77
CA LYS A 11 7.27 -31.27 -22.45
C LYS A 11 7.91 -32.31 -21.52
N THR A 12 8.83 -33.14 -21.99
CA THR A 12 9.32 -34.31 -21.23
C THR A 12 10.49 -34.05 -20.29
N ASN A 13 11.09 -32.84 -20.27
CA ASN A 13 12.30 -32.58 -19.49
C ASN A 13 12.07 -31.56 -18.33
N ARG A 14 10.82 -31.17 -18.04
CA ARG A 14 10.48 -30.24 -16.98
C ARG A 14 10.45 -30.94 -15.61
N ARG A 15 11.26 -30.46 -14.66
CA ARG A 15 11.26 -30.91 -13.26
C ARG A 15 10.90 -29.79 -12.32
N MET A 16 10.42 -30.14 -11.12
CA MET A 16 10.33 -29.16 -10.05
C MET A 16 11.73 -28.72 -9.59
N PRO A 17 11.92 -27.45 -9.23
CA PRO A 17 13.17 -27.01 -8.66
C PRO A 17 13.40 -27.66 -7.29
N THR A 18 14.66 -27.87 -6.93
CA THR A 18 15.03 -28.22 -5.55
C THR A 18 14.80 -27.03 -4.62
N PHE A 19 14.72 -27.30 -3.32
CA PHE A 19 14.59 -26.21 -2.31
C PHE A 19 15.72 -25.19 -2.44
N THR A 20 16.96 -25.65 -2.63
CA THR A 20 18.13 -24.77 -2.80
C THR A 20 17.98 -23.89 -4.04
N GLU A 21 17.59 -24.45 -5.19
CA GLU A 21 17.33 -23.69 -6.40
C GLU A 21 16.22 -22.67 -6.23
N SER A 22 15.18 -23.01 -5.48
CA SER A 22 14.04 -22.13 -5.22
C SER A 22 14.37 -20.94 -4.30
N VAL A 23 15.30 -21.13 -3.36
CA VAL A 23 15.70 -20.10 -2.39
C VAL A 23 16.74 -19.13 -2.94
N ILE A 24 17.57 -19.56 -3.89
CA ILE A 24 18.62 -18.71 -4.47
C ILE A 24 18.08 -17.36 -4.99
N PRO A 25 17.02 -17.29 -5.82
CA PRO A 25 16.49 -16.00 -6.28
C PRO A 25 15.95 -15.12 -5.15
N ILE A 26 15.38 -15.73 -4.10
CA ILE A 26 14.86 -15.00 -2.94
C ILE A 26 16.01 -14.38 -2.13
N ILE A 27 17.07 -15.15 -1.85
CA ILE A 27 18.26 -14.63 -1.18
C ILE A 27 18.93 -13.57 -2.04
N ALA A 28 19.08 -13.81 -3.35
CA ALA A 28 19.63 -12.84 -4.28
C ALA A 28 18.84 -11.52 -4.25
N MET A 29 17.50 -11.58 -4.25
CA MET A 29 16.64 -10.41 -4.11
C MET A 29 16.94 -9.65 -2.82
N MET A 30 16.94 -10.33 -1.68
CA MET A 30 17.21 -9.71 -0.38
C MET A 30 18.60 -9.05 -0.34
N VAL A 31 19.63 -9.74 -0.79
CA VAL A 31 21.01 -9.21 -0.80
C VAL A 31 21.17 -8.05 -1.78
N ILE A 32 20.73 -8.23 -3.03
CA ILE A 32 20.90 -7.21 -4.09
C ILE A 32 20.13 -5.93 -3.74
N LEU A 33 18.91 -6.04 -3.23
CA LEU A 33 18.11 -4.87 -2.86
C LEU A 33 18.62 -4.21 -1.57
N THR A 34 19.01 -4.98 -0.56
CA THR A 34 19.56 -4.41 0.68
C THR A 34 20.88 -3.70 0.43
N VAL A 35 21.79 -4.32 -0.31
CA VAL A 35 23.09 -3.71 -0.64
C VAL A 35 22.94 -2.63 -1.69
N GLY A 36 22.25 -2.91 -2.80
CA GLY A 36 22.15 -2.01 -3.93
C GLY A 36 21.32 -0.75 -3.61
N LYS A 37 20.08 -0.90 -3.13
CA LYS A 37 19.23 0.25 -2.76
C LYS A 37 19.57 0.78 -1.36
N GLY A 38 19.66 -0.12 -0.36
CA GLY A 38 19.77 0.29 1.04
C GLY A 38 21.13 0.87 1.39
N TYR A 39 22.23 0.33 0.88
CA TYR A 39 23.58 0.78 1.20
C TYR A 39 24.21 1.66 0.11
N LEU A 40 24.08 1.28 -1.15
CA LEU A 40 24.70 1.98 -2.29
C LEU A 40 23.78 3.06 -2.92
N GLY A 41 22.48 3.10 -2.59
CA GLY A 41 21.53 4.10 -3.09
C GLY A 41 21.17 3.94 -4.58
N TYR A 42 21.36 2.75 -5.17
CA TYR A 42 21.04 2.50 -6.58
C TYR A 42 19.53 2.50 -6.83
N ALA A 43 19.12 2.77 -8.07
CA ALA A 43 17.74 2.64 -8.51
C ALA A 43 17.26 1.18 -8.35
N THR A 44 16.02 0.99 -7.88
CA THR A 44 15.49 -0.34 -7.54
C THR A 44 15.14 -1.16 -8.78
N GLU A 45 14.70 -0.51 -9.86
CA GLU A 45 14.21 -1.14 -11.08
C GLU A 45 15.26 -2.04 -11.75
N PRO A 46 16.49 -1.59 -12.05
CA PRO A 46 17.52 -2.44 -12.64
C PRO A 46 17.95 -3.55 -11.69
N LEU A 47 17.90 -3.34 -10.36
CA LEU A 47 18.20 -4.38 -9.38
C LEU A 47 17.16 -5.50 -9.42
N LEU A 48 15.87 -5.16 -9.54
CA LEU A 48 14.80 -6.14 -9.71
C LEU A 48 14.93 -6.93 -11.02
N LEU A 49 15.30 -6.28 -12.11
CA LEU A 49 15.56 -6.98 -13.38
C LEU A 49 16.75 -7.93 -13.28
N LEU A 50 17.81 -7.54 -12.55
CA LEU A 50 18.95 -8.43 -12.28
C LEU A 50 18.50 -9.67 -11.49
N VAL A 51 17.68 -9.48 -10.46
CA VAL A 51 17.10 -10.59 -9.68
C VAL A 51 16.19 -11.46 -10.55
N ALA A 52 15.38 -10.85 -11.41
CA ALA A 52 14.55 -11.58 -12.39
C ALA A 52 15.41 -12.41 -13.34
N ALA A 53 16.56 -11.90 -13.80
CA ALA A 53 17.49 -12.66 -14.62
C ALA A 53 18.06 -13.88 -13.86
N ILE A 54 18.41 -13.73 -12.58
CA ILE A 54 18.86 -14.86 -11.74
C ILE A 54 17.74 -15.91 -11.61
N ALA A 55 16.49 -15.48 -11.38
CA ALA A 55 15.34 -16.37 -11.34
C ALA A 55 15.12 -17.06 -12.70
N GLY A 56 15.35 -16.34 -13.82
CA GLY A 56 15.27 -16.86 -15.19
C GLY A 56 16.30 -17.97 -15.47
N LEU A 57 17.52 -17.83 -14.97
CA LEU A 57 18.54 -18.88 -15.06
C LEU A 57 18.11 -20.16 -14.31
N ILE A 58 17.49 -20.03 -13.15
CA ILE A 58 16.94 -21.18 -12.41
C ILE A 58 15.75 -21.78 -13.17
N ALA A 59 14.83 -20.95 -13.68
CA ALA A 59 13.70 -21.41 -14.46
C ALA A 59 14.14 -22.19 -15.72
N TYR A 60 15.12 -21.67 -16.45
CA TYR A 60 15.71 -22.34 -17.60
C TYR A 60 16.33 -23.69 -17.22
N ARG A 61 17.06 -23.76 -16.11
CA ARG A 61 17.70 -24.99 -15.61
C ARG A 61 16.68 -26.09 -15.25
N VAL A 62 15.47 -25.73 -14.85
CA VAL A 62 14.39 -26.69 -14.54
C VAL A 62 13.51 -27.00 -15.74
N GLY A 63 13.87 -26.50 -16.94
CA GLY A 63 13.21 -26.84 -18.20
C GLY A 63 12.06 -25.89 -18.55
N VAL A 64 12.01 -24.68 -17.99
CA VAL A 64 11.04 -23.64 -18.39
C VAL A 64 11.62 -22.86 -19.55
N THR A 65 10.87 -22.74 -20.64
CA THR A 65 11.30 -22.01 -21.84
C THR A 65 11.16 -20.50 -21.66
N TRP A 66 11.83 -19.73 -22.52
CA TRP A 66 11.70 -18.26 -22.52
C TRP A 66 10.25 -17.83 -22.79
N ASP A 67 9.58 -18.45 -23.74
CA ASP A 67 8.20 -18.12 -24.10
C ASP A 67 7.25 -18.38 -22.94
N GLU A 68 7.42 -19.49 -22.22
CA GLU A 68 6.63 -19.78 -21.02
C GLU A 68 6.88 -18.76 -19.88
N MET A 69 8.13 -18.31 -19.69
CA MET A 69 8.44 -17.25 -18.71
C MET A 69 7.77 -15.93 -19.12
N MET A 70 7.87 -15.57 -20.41
CA MET A 70 7.27 -14.34 -20.94
C MET A 70 5.74 -14.36 -20.83
N ASP A 71 5.10 -15.48 -21.14
CA ASP A 71 3.65 -15.65 -21.00
C ASP A 71 3.19 -15.44 -19.53
N GLU A 72 3.92 -16.01 -18.57
CA GLU A 72 3.58 -15.85 -17.16
C GLU A 72 3.82 -14.41 -16.67
N ILE A 73 4.89 -13.74 -17.13
CA ILE A 73 5.12 -12.32 -16.87
C ILE A 73 3.94 -11.48 -17.39
N CYS A 74 3.53 -11.71 -18.64
CA CYS A 74 2.38 -11.03 -19.23
C CYS A 74 1.09 -11.26 -18.43
N GLN A 75 0.85 -12.49 -17.98
CA GLN A 75 -0.29 -12.83 -17.15
C GLN A 75 -0.24 -12.11 -15.77
N LYS A 76 0.94 -12.02 -15.15
CA LYS A 76 1.11 -11.27 -13.88
C LYS A 76 0.84 -9.79 -14.08
N ILE A 77 1.37 -9.20 -15.15
CA ILE A 77 1.10 -7.80 -15.51
C ILE A 77 -0.41 -7.59 -15.75
N ALA A 78 -1.06 -8.47 -16.53
CA ALA A 78 -2.49 -8.37 -16.78
C ALA A 78 -3.32 -8.43 -15.49
N LYS A 79 -2.98 -9.32 -14.55
CA LYS A 79 -3.63 -9.40 -13.24
C LYS A 79 -3.36 -8.17 -12.36
N GLY A 80 -2.19 -7.53 -12.51
CA GLY A 80 -1.81 -6.30 -11.81
C GLY A 80 -2.33 -5.02 -12.46
N MET A 81 -2.84 -5.09 -13.69
CA MET A 81 -3.27 -3.91 -14.46
C MET A 81 -4.29 -3.02 -13.74
N PRO A 82 -5.30 -3.53 -13.01
CA PRO A 82 -6.21 -2.67 -12.24
C PRO A 82 -5.47 -1.78 -11.24
N ALA A 83 -4.47 -2.30 -10.53
CA ALA A 83 -3.66 -1.52 -9.58
C ALA A 83 -2.84 -0.44 -10.30
N ILE A 84 -2.27 -0.74 -11.46
CA ILE A 84 -1.50 0.21 -12.29
C ILE A 84 -2.40 1.33 -12.79
N LEU A 85 -3.62 1.02 -13.22
CA LEU A 85 -4.60 2.03 -13.66
C LEU A 85 -5.04 2.93 -12.50
N ILE A 86 -5.23 2.38 -11.30
CA ILE A 86 -5.52 3.15 -10.10
C ILE A 86 -4.36 4.09 -9.77
N LEU A 87 -3.12 3.60 -9.79
CA LEU A 87 -1.91 4.42 -9.60
C LEU A 87 -1.88 5.61 -10.57
N THR A 88 -2.08 5.35 -11.85
CA THR A 88 -2.11 6.40 -12.89
C THR A 88 -3.22 7.41 -12.62
N CYS A 89 -4.40 6.95 -12.20
CA CYS A 89 -5.54 7.80 -11.87
C CYS A 89 -5.28 8.68 -10.65
N VAL A 90 -4.55 8.17 -9.63
CA VAL A 90 -4.11 8.96 -8.46
C VAL A 90 -3.31 10.18 -8.89
N GLY A 91 -2.38 10.03 -9.83
CA GLY A 91 -1.60 11.16 -10.35
C GLY A 91 -2.48 12.26 -10.93
N ALA A 92 -3.46 11.89 -11.76
CA ALA A 92 -4.42 12.83 -12.33
C ALA A 92 -5.30 13.48 -11.25
N LEU A 93 -5.79 12.68 -10.31
CA LEU A 93 -6.63 13.11 -9.18
C LEU A 93 -5.91 14.15 -8.32
N VAL A 94 -4.68 13.86 -7.88
CA VAL A 94 -3.91 14.81 -7.06
C VAL A 94 -3.65 16.11 -7.84
N GLY A 95 -3.29 16.02 -9.13
CA GLY A 95 -3.08 17.20 -9.97
C GLY A 95 -4.32 18.08 -10.09
N THR A 96 -5.51 17.48 -10.28
CA THR A 96 -6.77 18.22 -10.35
C THR A 96 -7.25 18.74 -9.00
N TRP A 97 -7.07 17.99 -7.91
CA TRP A 97 -7.42 18.43 -6.57
C TRP A 97 -6.53 19.56 -6.05
N MET A 98 -5.28 19.62 -6.51
CA MET A 98 -4.42 20.80 -6.31
C MET A 98 -4.94 21.99 -7.13
N ALA A 99 -5.27 21.77 -8.40
CA ALA A 99 -5.76 22.79 -9.31
C ALA A 99 -7.10 23.40 -8.86
N SER A 100 -8.03 22.58 -8.36
CA SER A 100 -9.35 23.02 -7.86
C SER A 100 -9.28 23.75 -6.52
N GLY A 101 -8.20 23.56 -5.76
CA GLY A 101 -8.11 24.06 -4.39
C GLY A 101 -8.68 23.10 -3.33
N THR A 102 -9.12 21.89 -3.71
CA THR A 102 -9.62 20.86 -2.78
C THR A 102 -8.58 20.51 -1.71
N ILE A 103 -7.38 20.07 -2.11
CA ILE A 103 -6.29 19.76 -1.17
C ILE A 103 -5.79 21.03 -0.47
N PRO A 104 -5.52 22.15 -1.15
CA PRO A 104 -5.16 23.41 -0.48
C PRO A 104 -6.16 23.87 0.60
N MET A 105 -7.48 23.75 0.34
CA MET A 105 -8.52 24.06 1.31
C MET A 105 -8.45 23.12 2.54
N MET A 106 -8.26 21.82 2.32
CA MET A 106 -8.11 20.87 3.43
C MET A 106 -6.87 21.15 4.27
N ILE A 107 -5.76 21.57 3.64
CA ILE A 107 -4.55 21.99 4.34
C ILE A 107 -4.81 23.27 5.13
N TYR A 108 -5.40 24.29 4.49
CA TYR A 108 -5.67 25.60 5.10
C TYR A 108 -6.50 25.48 6.40
N TYR A 109 -7.62 24.77 6.35
CA TYR A 109 -8.45 24.56 7.54
C TYR A 109 -7.84 23.53 8.49
N GLY A 110 -7.20 22.48 7.99
CA GLY A 110 -6.60 21.43 8.81
C GLY A 110 -5.47 21.95 9.68
N VAL A 111 -4.61 22.84 9.17
CA VAL A 111 -3.52 23.48 9.94
C VAL A 111 -4.05 24.30 11.12
N GLN A 112 -5.23 24.92 10.98
CA GLN A 112 -5.84 25.70 12.05
C GLN A 112 -6.47 24.86 13.17
N ILE A 113 -6.80 23.59 12.88
CA ILE A 113 -7.49 22.68 13.81
C ILE A 113 -6.51 21.68 14.45
N VAL A 114 -5.52 21.20 13.69
CA VAL A 114 -4.63 20.13 14.12
C VAL A 114 -3.50 20.65 14.98
N ASN A 115 -3.36 20.10 16.18
CA ASN A 115 -2.21 20.39 17.03
C ASN A 115 -0.97 19.61 16.56
N PRO A 116 0.18 20.27 16.28
CA PRO A 116 1.40 19.61 15.81
C PRO A 116 1.87 18.47 16.72
N THR A 117 1.75 18.61 18.03
CA THR A 117 2.12 17.58 19.02
C THR A 117 1.36 16.28 18.82
N PHE A 118 0.09 16.36 18.42
CA PHE A 118 -0.76 15.18 18.19
C PHE A 118 -0.97 14.86 16.72
N MET A 119 -0.16 15.44 15.82
CA MET A 119 -0.31 15.23 14.37
C MET A 119 -0.31 13.76 13.97
N LEU A 120 0.62 12.95 14.52
CA LEU A 120 0.71 11.53 14.18
C LEU A 120 -0.51 10.73 14.65
N VAL A 121 -0.98 11.00 15.88
CA VAL A 121 -2.19 10.40 16.44
C VAL A 121 -3.41 10.78 15.62
N THR A 122 -3.52 12.07 15.27
CA THR A 122 -4.60 12.61 14.44
C THR A 122 -4.60 11.97 13.04
N ALA A 123 -3.42 11.85 12.42
CA ALA A 123 -3.26 11.23 11.11
C ALA A 123 -3.71 9.76 11.12
N PHE A 124 -3.29 9.01 12.14
CA PHE A 124 -3.73 7.62 12.32
C PHE A 124 -5.25 7.53 12.49
N LEU A 125 -5.83 8.31 13.41
CA LEU A 125 -7.26 8.21 13.72
C LEU A 125 -8.15 8.64 12.56
N ILE A 126 -7.82 9.72 11.85
CA ILE A 126 -8.62 10.19 10.70
C ILE A 126 -8.60 9.14 9.60
N THR A 127 -7.42 8.63 9.23
CA THR A 127 -7.32 7.62 8.17
C THR A 127 -7.95 6.30 8.58
N ALA A 128 -7.88 5.92 9.86
CA ALA A 128 -8.56 4.74 10.40
C ALA A 128 -10.08 4.84 10.26
N VAL A 129 -10.68 5.96 10.69
CA VAL A 129 -12.13 6.18 10.58
C VAL A 129 -12.57 6.16 9.11
N VAL A 130 -11.88 6.90 8.25
CA VAL A 130 -12.20 6.93 6.81
C VAL A 130 -12.09 5.53 6.21
N SER A 131 -11.06 4.77 6.55
CA SER A 131 -10.85 3.42 6.03
C SER A 131 -11.89 2.41 6.53
N ILE A 132 -12.33 2.49 7.80
CA ILE A 132 -13.44 1.66 8.30
C ILE A 132 -14.71 1.91 7.48
N VAL A 133 -15.04 3.18 7.26
CA VAL A 133 -16.28 3.60 6.57
C VAL A 133 -16.24 3.25 5.09
N THR A 134 -15.07 3.41 4.44
CA THR A 134 -14.94 3.16 2.99
C THR A 134 -14.57 1.72 2.67
N GLY A 135 -14.02 0.97 3.61
CA GLY A 135 -13.52 -0.39 3.39
C GLY A 135 -12.29 -0.46 2.50
N THR A 136 -11.48 0.60 2.45
CA THR A 136 -10.27 0.60 1.62
C THR A 136 -9.15 1.46 2.20
N SER A 137 -7.98 0.84 2.37
CA SER A 137 -6.75 1.56 2.74
C SER A 137 -6.31 2.53 1.63
N TRP A 138 -6.42 2.12 0.39
CA TRP A 138 -6.01 2.92 -0.77
C TRP A 138 -6.82 4.21 -0.91
N GLY A 139 -8.15 4.10 -0.83
CA GLY A 139 -9.04 5.26 -0.88
C GLY A 139 -8.78 6.26 0.23
N SER A 140 -8.52 5.77 1.44
CA SER A 140 -8.25 6.61 2.63
C SER A 140 -6.94 7.37 2.49
N VAL A 141 -5.88 6.73 1.98
CA VAL A 141 -4.59 7.40 1.78
C VAL A 141 -4.65 8.39 0.62
N ALA A 142 -5.31 8.05 -0.49
CA ALA A 142 -5.43 8.97 -1.63
C ALA A 142 -6.25 10.23 -1.32
N THR A 143 -7.15 10.16 -0.36
CA THR A 143 -8.00 11.30 0.05
C THR A 143 -7.40 12.01 1.27
N MET A 144 -7.69 11.48 2.45
CA MET A 144 -7.27 12.11 3.71
C MET A 144 -5.76 12.05 3.92
N GLY A 145 -5.10 10.97 3.48
CA GLY A 145 -3.64 10.83 3.62
C GLY A 145 -2.89 11.96 2.91
N VAL A 146 -3.23 12.27 1.67
CA VAL A 146 -2.58 13.36 0.91
C VAL A 146 -2.76 14.72 1.62
N ALA A 147 -3.95 15.01 2.13
CA ALA A 147 -4.23 16.25 2.87
C ALA A 147 -3.44 16.32 4.18
N LEU A 148 -3.41 15.21 4.96
CA LEU A 148 -2.66 15.12 6.21
C LEU A 148 -1.15 15.26 5.99
N MET A 149 -0.61 14.75 4.88
CA MET A 149 0.79 14.97 4.50
C MET A 149 1.06 16.46 4.23
N GLY A 150 0.13 17.16 3.60
CA GLY A 150 0.21 18.61 3.39
C GLY A 150 0.17 19.40 4.70
N ILE A 151 -0.74 19.05 5.62
CA ILE A 151 -0.84 19.63 6.96
C ILE A 151 0.47 19.42 7.73
N ALA A 152 0.99 18.20 7.78
CA ALA A 152 2.24 17.86 8.45
C ALA A 152 3.44 18.64 7.87
N SER A 153 3.50 18.78 6.55
CA SER A 153 4.54 19.58 5.86
C SER A 153 4.47 21.05 6.28
N THR A 154 3.27 21.60 6.39
CA THR A 154 3.04 23.00 6.81
C THR A 154 3.39 23.22 8.28
N LEU A 155 3.06 22.24 9.14
CA LEU A 155 3.36 22.29 10.57
C LEU A 155 4.81 21.90 10.91
N GLY A 156 5.64 21.56 9.91
CA GLY A 156 7.02 21.11 10.09
C GLY A 156 7.17 19.76 10.79
N VAL A 157 6.12 18.94 10.81
CA VAL A 157 6.15 17.60 11.43
C VAL A 157 6.89 16.63 10.50
N ASN A 158 7.59 15.65 11.10
CA ASN A 158 8.33 14.63 10.35
C ASN A 158 7.41 13.89 9.37
N LEU A 159 7.70 14.05 8.06
CA LEU A 159 6.85 13.52 7.00
C LEU A 159 6.89 11.98 6.92
N ALA A 160 8.05 11.36 7.21
CA ALA A 160 8.15 9.91 7.22
C ALA A 160 7.30 9.29 8.34
N ALA A 161 7.34 9.89 9.54
CA ALA A 161 6.51 9.48 10.66
C ALA A 161 5.01 9.69 10.37
N THR A 162 4.66 10.83 9.74
CA THR A 162 3.27 11.12 9.36
C THR A 162 2.78 10.13 8.30
N ALA A 163 3.58 9.83 7.27
CA ALA A 163 3.23 8.83 6.25
C ALA A 163 3.02 7.46 6.88
N GLY A 164 3.90 7.04 7.79
CA GLY A 164 3.73 5.79 8.54
C GLY A 164 2.44 5.74 9.37
N ALA A 165 2.09 6.84 10.05
CA ALA A 165 0.84 6.94 10.82
C ALA A 165 -0.41 6.91 9.92
N VAL A 166 -0.39 7.62 8.79
CA VAL A 166 -1.45 7.60 7.76
C VAL A 166 -1.67 6.18 7.24
N ILE A 167 -0.59 5.48 6.87
CA ILE A 167 -0.64 4.12 6.34
C ILE A 167 -1.12 3.15 7.41
N ALA A 168 -0.57 3.22 8.62
CA ALA A 168 -0.99 2.38 9.74
C ALA A 168 -2.49 2.54 10.06
N GLY A 169 -2.99 3.77 10.09
CA GLY A 169 -4.41 4.05 10.31
C GLY A 169 -5.30 3.53 9.17
N SER A 170 -4.87 3.72 7.93
CA SER A 170 -5.63 3.23 6.77
C SER A 170 -5.73 1.69 6.74
N TYR A 171 -4.65 0.99 7.07
CA TYR A 171 -4.66 -0.48 7.18
C TYR A 171 -5.38 -0.99 8.43
N PHE A 172 -5.41 -0.22 9.51
CA PHE A 172 -6.30 -0.52 10.66
C PHE A 172 -7.76 -0.60 10.22
N GLY A 173 -8.24 0.43 9.51
CA GLY A 173 -9.63 0.48 9.08
C GLY A 173 -9.97 -0.58 8.04
N ASP A 174 -9.10 -0.77 7.06
CA ASP A 174 -9.23 -1.79 6.02
C ASP A 174 -9.38 -3.20 6.61
N LYS A 175 -8.52 -3.55 7.55
CA LYS A 175 -8.43 -4.84 8.24
C LYS A 175 -9.68 -5.24 9.03
N ILE A 176 -10.45 -4.29 9.54
CA ILE A 176 -11.65 -4.57 10.37
C ILE A 176 -12.96 -4.20 9.67
N SER A 177 -12.90 -3.59 8.49
CA SER A 177 -14.10 -3.20 7.75
C SER A 177 -14.72 -4.39 7.02
N PRO A 178 -16.01 -4.69 7.20
CA PRO A 178 -16.69 -5.72 6.41
C PRO A 178 -16.82 -5.35 4.92
N LEU A 179 -16.49 -4.12 4.55
CA LEU A 179 -16.50 -3.63 3.17
C LEU A 179 -15.19 -3.87 2.43
N SER A 180 -14.11 -4.23 3.16
CA SER A 180 -12.77 -4.43 2.60
C SER A 180 -12.69 -5.73 1.79
N ASP A 181 -11.99 -5.67 0.66
CA ASP A 181 -11.77 -6.81 -0.23
C ASP A 181 -10.92 -7.89 0.46
N THR A 182 -9.82 -7.50 1.13
CA THR A 182 -8.90 -8.43 1.80
C THR A 182 -9.51 -9.04 3.03
N THR A 183 -10.26 -8.26 3.83
CA THR A 183 -11.01 -8.74 4.99
C THR A 183 -12.09 -9.75 4.59
N ASN A 184 -12.64 -9.66 3.38
CA ASN A 184 -13.54 -10.68 2.83
C ASN A 184 -12.80 -11.89 2.27
N LEU A 185 -11.58 -11.70 1.74
CA LEU A 185 -10.80 -12.75 1.11
C LEU A 185 -10.16 -13.71 2.12
N ALA A 186 -9.61 -13.19 3.21
CA ALA A 186 -8.89 -14.00 4.20
C ALA A 186 -9.75 -15.10 4.85
N PRO A 187 -11.00 -14.85 5.28
CA PRO A 187 -11.87 -15.92 5.79
C PRO A 187 -12.23 -16.96 4.70
N VAL A 188 -12.45 -16.55 3.45
CA VAL A 188 -12.69 -17.49 2.34
C VAL A 188 -11.48 -18.39 2.13
N ALA A 189 -10.28 -17.85 2.10
CA ALA A 189 -9.04 -18.61 1.98
C ALA A 189 -8.85 -19.60 3.14
N ALA A 190 -9.18 -19.18 4.37
CA ALA A 190 -9.04 -20.01 5.57
C ALA A 190 -10.19 -21.01 5.80
N GLY A 191 -11.36 -20.77 5.21
CA GLY A 191 -12.59 -21.53 5.49
C GLY A 191 -13.34 -21.07 6.74
N SER A 192 -13.26 -19.78 7.09
CA SER A 192 -13.98 -19.12 8.18
C SER A 192 -15.11 -18.23 7.65
N THR A 193 -15.93 -17.68 8.54
CA THR A 193 -16.94 -16.69 8.19
C THR A 193 -16.38 -15.27 8.39
N LEU A 194 -16.93 -14.30 7.64
CA LEU A 194 -16.49 -12.90 7.70
C LEU A 194 -16.58 -12.33 9.13
N TYR A 195 -17.70 -12.55 9.81
CA TYR A 195 -17.91 -11.95 11.13
C TYR A 195 -17.07 -12.61 12.23
N GLU A 196 -16.83 -13.92 12.15
CA GLU A 196 -15.89 -14.61 13.05
C GLU A 196 -14.45 -14.11 12.82
N HIS A 197 -14.08 -13.91 11.57
CA HIS A 197 -12.79 -13.32 11.20
C HIS A 197 -12.64 -11.93 11.81
N ILE A 198 -13.58 -11.00 11.56
CA ILE A 198 -13.51 -9.62 12.09
C ILE A 198 -13.46 -9.63 13.62
N ALA A 199 -14.32 -10.40 14.28
CA ALA A 199 -14.31 -10.50 15.74
C ALA A 199 -12.97 -11.04 16.26
N HIS A 200 -12.36 -11.99 15.56
CA HIS A 200 -11.08 -12.57 15.96
C HIS A 200 -9.87 -11.66 15.65
N MET A 201 -10.01 -10.78 14.66
CA MET A 201 -9.00 -9.77 14.33
C MET A 201 -8.70 -8.82 15.48
N PHE A 202 -9.68 -8.52 16.33
CA PHE A 202 -9.47 -7.61 17.49
C PHE A 202 -8.39 -8.09 18.45
N TRP A 203 -8.12 -9.39 18.54
CA TRP A 203 -7.04 -9.92 19.36
C TRP A 203 -5.66 -9.37 18.98
N THR A 204 -5.33 -9.25 17.71
CA THR A 204 -4.05 -8.68 17.25
C THR A 204 -4.14 -7.18 16.97
N THR A 205 -5.27 -6.73 16.45
CA THR A 205 -5.45 -5.35 16.00
C THR A 205 -5.49 -4.36 17.16
N VAL A 206 -6.22 -4.66 18.26
CA VAL A 206 -6.33 -3.75 19.41
C VAL A 206 -4.96 -3.52 20.08
N PRO A 207 -4.19 -4.55 20.45
CA PRO A 207 -2.87 -4.32 21.02
C PRO A 207 -1.91 -3.59 20.06
N ALA A 208 -1.93 -3.93 18.76
CA ALA A 208 -1.10 -3.26 17.74
C ALA A 208 -1.47 -1.77 17.62
N THR A 209 -2.76 -1.44 17.70
CA THR A 209 -3.25 -0.05 17.69
C THR A 209 -2.81 0.71 18.93
N ILE A 210 -2.94 0.11 20.11
CA ILE A 210 -2.50 0.74 21.36
C ILE A 210 -1.00 1.04 21.30
N ILE A 211 -0.18 0.08 20.85
CA ILE A 211 1.26 0.28 20.68
C ILE A 211 1.54 1.43 19.71
N SER A 212 0.85 1.45 18.55
CA SER A 212 1.00 2.51 17.55
C SER A 212 0.66 3.88 18.11
N LEU A 213 -0.49 4.03 18.77
CA LEU A 213 -0.95 5.29 19.34
C LEU A 213 -0.06 5.77 20.47
N VAL A 214 0.41 4.86 21.34
CA VAL A 214 1.36 5.20 22.43
C VAL A 214 2.68 5.71 21.85
N VAL A 215 3.22 5.05 20.84
CA VAL A 215 4.46 5.51 20.19
C VAL A 215 4.24 6.85 19.50
N TYR A 216 3.15 7.04 18.76
CA TYR A 216 2.85 8.31 18.09
C TYR A 216 2.64 9.45 19.08
N ALA A 217 1.94 9.22 20.19
CA ALA A 217 1.76 10.21 21.25
C ALA A 217 3.10 10.55 21.94
N PHE A 218 3.89 9.53 22.28
CA PHE A 218 5.20 9.72 22.93
C PHE A 218 6.17 10.51 22.04
N VAL A 219 6.22 10.17 20.75
CA VAL A 219 7.06 10.84 19.77
C VAL A 219 6.61 12.29 19.59
N GLY A 220 5.28 12.54 19.54
CA GLY A 220 4.71 13.89 19.50
C GLY A 220 5.01 14.74 20.73
N LEU A 221 4.90 14.16 21.91
CA LEU A 221 5.17 14.85 23.20
C LEU A 221 6.65 15.18 23.41
N LYS A 222 7.58 14.37 22.88
CA LYS A 222 9.01 14.65 22.99
C LYS A 222 9.49 15.85 22.17
N GLY A 223 8.63 16.46 21.37
CA GLY A 223 8.97 17.67 20.60
C GLY A 223 9.99 17.48 19.47
N ASN A 224 10.51 16.25 19.28
CA ASN A 224 11.56 15.95 18.29
C ASN A 224 11.02 15.77 16.84
N ILE A 225 9.74 16.07 16.59
CA ILE A 225 9.10 15.80 15.29
C ILE A 225 8.82 17.06 14.50
N GLY A 226 8.82 18.24 15.14
CA GLY A 226 8.67 19.52 14.45
C GLY A 226 10.07 20.10 14.21
N GLY A 227 10.42 20.43 12.97
CA GLY A 227 11.39 21.50 12.72
C GLY A 227 10.84 22.79 13.35
N ASP A 228 11.72 23.72 13.72
CA ASP A 228 11.34 25.06 14.20
C ASP A 228 10.59 25.83 13.09
N VAL A 229 9.37 25.42 12.77
CA VAL A 229 8.49 26.24 11.94
C VAL A 229 7.90 27.30 12.83
N SER A 230 8.39 28.51 12.67
CA SER A 230 7.91 29.66 13.43
C SER A 230 6.41 29.87 13.16
N SER A 231 5.67 30.32 14.15
CA SER A 231 4.26 30.72 13.99
C SER A 231 4.07 31.70 12.83
N GLU A 232 5.10 32.51 12.55
CA GLU A 232 5.14 33.46 11.46
C GLU A 232 5.21 32.75 10.07
N ALA A 233 5.98 31.66 9.94
CA ALA A 233 6.05 30.89 8.72
C ALA A 233 4.71 30.18 8.40
N VAL A 234 4.05 29.64 9.43
CA VAL A 234 2.70 29.06 9.29
C VAL A 234 1.68 30.14 8.89
N SER A 235 1.70 31.30 9.55
CA SER A 235 0.81 32.43 9.23
C SER A 235 1.03 32.91 7.80
N THR A 236 2.29 33.07 7.36
CA THR A 236 2.63 33.45 6.00
C THR A 236 2.10 32.43 4.99
N MET A 237 2.23 31.13 5.28
CA MET A 237 1.73 30.06 4.41
C MET A 237 0.21 30.09 4.29
N LEU A 238 -0.51 30.27 5.41
CA LEU A 238 -1.96 30.40 5.40
C LEU A 238 -2.41 31.63 4.61
N THR A 239 -1.77 32.77 4.82
CA THR A 239 -2.08 34.03 4.09
C THR A 239 -1.85 33.86 2.58
N GLN A 240 -0.78 33.18 2.18
CA GLN A 240 -0.51 32.96 0.75
C GLN A 240 -1.50 31.95 0.15
N LEU A 241 -1.89 30.87 0.87
CA LEU A 241 -2.92 29.94 0.39
C LEU A 241 -4.27 30.64 0.19
N ASP A 242 -4.67 31.49 1.14
CA ASP A 242 -5.90 32.27 1.06
C ASP A 242 -5.87 33.29 -0.11
N GLY A 243 -4.71 33.88 -0.36
CA GLY A 243 -4.52 34.77 -1.51
C GLY A 243 -4.47 34.07 -2.87
N MET A 244 -4.07 32.79 -2.91
CA MET A 244 -3.95 32.01 -4.14
C MET A 244 -5.26 31.39 -4.61
N TYR A 245 -6.10 30.93 -3.69
CA TYR A 245 -7.30 30.14 -3.99
C TYR A 245 -8.58 30.81 -3.52
N ASN A 246 -9.64 30.65 -4.29
CA ASN A 246 -10.99 31.03 -3.89
C ASN A 246 -11.63 29.84 -3.14
N PHE A 247 -11.47 29.80 -1.81
CA PHE A 247 -12.01 28.72 -0.99
C PHE A 247 -13.52 28.85 -0.81
N ASN A 248 -14.23 27.76 -1.08
CA ASN A 248 -15.65 27.63 -0.79
C ASN A 248 -15.99 26.16 -0.43
N ILE A 249 -17.12 25.94 0.21
CA ILE A 249 -17.52 24.63 0.74
C ILE A 249 -17.72 23.58 -0.38
N LEU A 250 -17.98 23.97 -1.61
CA LEU A 250 -18.20 23.04 -2.71
C LEU A 250 -16.93 22.28 -3.07
N LEU A 251 -15.74 22.85 -2.82
CA LEU A 251 -14.46 22.19 -3.09
C LEU A 251 -14.25 20.89 -2.32
N ILE A 252 -15.13 20.55 -1.36
CA ILE A 252 -15.10 19.26 -0.66
C ILE A 252 -15.83 18.15 -1.46
N LEU A 253 -16.65 18.49 -2.46
CA LEU A 253 -17.46 17.53 -3.21
C LEU A 253 -16.62 16.41 -3.88
N PRO A 254 -15.44 16.65 -4.47
CA PRO A 254 -14.60 15.59 -5.02
C PRO A 254 -14.21 14.54 -3.97
N VAL A 255 -13.94 14.97 -2.73
CA VAL A 255 -13.64 14.08 -1.60
C VAL A 255 -14.88 13.27 -1.23
N LEU A 256 -16.02 13.94 -1.05
CA LEU A 256 -17.29 13.30 -0.71
C LEU A 256 -17.73 12.29 -1.79
N LEU A 257 -17.45 12.56 -3.07
CA LEU A 257 -17.75 11.64 -4.16
C LEU A 257 -16.95 10.33 -4.03
N ILE A 258 -15.66 10.39 -3.67
CA ILE A 258 -14.85 9.17 -3.44
C ILE A 258 -15.39 8.41 -2.22
N LEU A 259 -15.66 9.10 -1.12
CA LEU A 259 -16.19 8.47 0.10
C LEU A 259 -17.54 7.80 -0.18
N ALA A 260 -18.45 8.50 -0.85
CA ALA A 260 -19.75 7.96 -1.24
C ALA A 260 -19.60 6.75 -2.17
N GLY A 261 -18.74 6.86 -3.20
CA GLY A 261 -18.47 5.75 -4.11
C GLY A 261 -18.00 4.50 -3.39
N SER A 262 -17.12 4.64 -2.40
CA SER A 262 -16.63 3.53 -1.58
C SER A 262 -17.76 2.94 -0.69
N ILE A 263 -18.54 3.78 0.00
CA ILE A 263 -19.68 3.35 0.83
C ILE A 263 -20.71 2.56 -0.01
N PHE A 264 -20.99 3.04 -1.23
CA PHE A 264 -21.90 2.35 -2.16
C PHE A 264 -21.25 1.21 -2.95
N LYS A 265 -20.03 0.80 -2.60
CA LYS A 265 -19.28 -0.30 -3.25
C LYS A 265 -19.15 -0.14 -4.77
N LYS A 266 -18.97 1.08 -5.24
CA LYS A 266 -18.74 1.34 -6.67
C LYS A 266 -17.28 1.05 -7.02
N PRO A 267 -16.98 0.62 -8.27
CA PRO A 267 -15.60 0.37 -8.69
C PRO A 267 -14.71 1.60 -8.49
N THR A 268 -13.54 1.41 -7.87
CA THR A 268 -12.64 2.50 -7.44
C THR A 268 -12.22 3.40 -8.59
N LEU A 269 -11.80 2.82 -9.71
CA LEU A 269 -11.26 3.58 -10.85
C LEU A 269 -12.30 4.56 -11.45
N PRO A 270 -13.55 4.16 -11.81
CA PRO A 270 -14.57 5.08 -12.27
C PRO A 270 -14.91 6.19 -11.27
N VAL A 271 -14.94 5.88 -9.97
CA VAL A 271 -15.22 6.87 -8.92
C VAL A 271 -14.09 7.90 -8.83
N MET A 272 -12.84 7.48 -8.89
CA MET A 272 -11.68 8.39 -8.92
C MET A 272 -11.67 9.26 -10.17
N MET A 273 -11.99 8.70 -11.33
CA MET A 273 -12.12 9.47 -12.59
C MET A 273 -13.25 10.50 -12.50
N ALA A 274 -14.41 10.13 -11.96
CA ALA A 274 -15.52 11.07 -11.76
C ALA A 274 -15.12 12.20 -10.78
N SER A 275 -14.40 11.90 -9.70
CA SER A 275 -13.87 12.90 -8.78
C SER A 275 -12.83 13.82 -9.45
N THR A 276 -11.96 13.26 -10.29
CA THR A 276 -11.00 14.03 -11.10
C THR A 276 -11.71 15.01 -12.04
N VAL A 277 -12.79 14.56 -12.72
CA VAL A 277 -13.59 15.41 -13.62
C VAL A 277 -14.31 16.49 -12.83
N LEU A 278 -14.93 16.15 -11.69
CA LEU A 278 -15.62 17.11 -10.82
C LEU A 278 -14.64 18.19 -10.31
N ALA A 279 -13.50 17.81 -9.77
CA ALA A 279 -12.45 18.74 -9.34
C ALA A 279 -11.94 19.60 -10.52
N GLY A 280 -11.84 19.02 -11.72
CA GLY A 280 -11.50 19.77 -12.93
C GLY A 280 -12.53 20.84 -13.25
N ALA A 281 -13.83 20.53 -13.15
CA ALA A 281 -14.91 21.50 -13.33
C ALA A 281 -14.85 22.62 -12.28
N GLU A 282 -14.61 22.29 -11.01
CA GLU A 282 -14.42 23.27 -9.93
C GLU A 282 -13.20 24.17 -10.19
N ALA A 283 -12.09 23.62 -10.69
CA ALA A 283 -10.91 24.40 -11.05
C ALA A 283 -11.21 25.44 -12.14
N LEU A 284 -11.98 25.08 -13.16
CA LEU A 284 -12.40 25.99 -14.23
C LEU A 284 -13.36 27.07 -13.72
N ILE A 285 -14.28 26.71 -12.81
CA ILE A 285 -15.35 27.60 -12.33
C ILE A 285 -14.83 28.53 -11.23
N PHE A 286 -14.12 27.99 -10.25
CA PHE A 286 -13.78 28.74 -9.03
C PHE A 286 -12.34 29.29 -9.02
N GLN A 287 -11.39 28.67 -9.74
CA GLN A 287 -9.97 29.07 -9.69
C GLN A 287 -9.47 29.76 -10.96
N ASN A 288 -10.34 30.04 -11.94
CA ASN A 288 -10.00 30.70 -13.21
C ASN A 288 -8.85 30.02 -13.98
N ILE A 289 -8.63 28.73 -13.77
CA ILE A 289 -7.65 27.95 -14.51
C ILE A 289 -8.17 27.72 -15.93
N ASN A 290 -7.36 27.93 -16.95
CA ASN A 290 -7.77 27.62 -18.32
C ASN A 290 -7.70 26.09 -18.57
N LEU A 291 -8.52 25.60 -19.51
CA LEU A 291 -8.63 24.17 -19.82
C LEU A 291 -7.28 23.55 -20.22
N LYS A 292 -6.39 24.28 -20.90
CA LYS A 292 -5.06 23.81 -21.28
C LYS A 292 -4.22 23.51 -20.05
N ASN A 293 -4.19 24.40 -19.07
CA ASN A 293 -3.45 24.23 -17.82
C ASN A 293 -4.05 23.11 -16.97
N LEU A 294 -5.39 23.00 -16.94
CA LEU A 294 -6.07 21.91 -16.25
C LEU A 294 -5.67 20.53 -16.83
N LEU A 295 -5.72 20.36 -18.15
CA LEU A 295 -5.29 19.11 -18.80
C LEU A 295 -3.80 18.85 -18.61
N LEU A 296 -2.99 19.92 -18.57
CA LEU A 296 -1.57 19.79 -18.27
C LEU A 296 -1.33 19.34 -16.82
N ALA A 297 -2.14 19.83 -15.86
CA ALA A 297 -2.07 19.43 -14.46
C ALA A 297 -2.42 17.94 -14.27
N THR A 298 -3.35 17.38 -15.03
CA THR A 298 -3.65 15.94 -14.98
C THR A 298 -2.47 15.07 -15.42
N VAL A 299 -1.66 15.54 -16.37
CA VAL A 299 -0.56 14.75 -16.96
C VAL A 299 0.77 15.04 -16.29
N LYS A 300 1.16 16.32 -16.20
CA LYS A 300 2.49 16.76 -15.72
C LYS A 300 2.50 17.26 -14.27
N GLY A 301 1.35 17.17 -13.59
CA GLY A 301 1.15 17.74 -12.27
C GLY A 301 0.81 19.23 -12.27
N PHE A 302 0.15 19.62 -11.21
CA PHE A 302 -0.18 21.01 -10.98
C PHE A 302 1.07 21.81 -10.63
N LYS A 303 1.14 23.04 -11.13
CA LYS A 303 2.15 24.06 -10.77
C LYS A 303 1.45 25.36 -10.43
N ILE A 304 1.91 26.04 -9.39
CA ILE A 304 1.30 27.32 -8.96
C ILE A 304 1.26 28.35 -10.09
N SER A 305 2.20 28.30 -11.03
CA SER A 305 2.21 29.17 -12.23
C SER A 305 1.04 28.94 -13.18
N MET A 306 0.22 27.91 -12.95
CA MET A 306 -1.01 27.67 -13.72
C MET A 306 -2.20 28.47 -13.17
N LEU A 307 -2.11 29.00 -11.93
CA LEU A 307 -3.11 29.89 -11.34
C LEU A 307 -2.99 31.28 -11.96
N THR A 308 -4.14 31.90 -12.18
CA THR A 308 -4.27 33.28 -12.67
C THR A 308 -5.13 34.10 -11.70
N THR A 309 -4.86 33.97 -10.39
CA THR A 309 -5.64 34.66 -9.35
C THR A 309 -5.36 36.15 -9.39
N PRO A 310 -6.36 37.02 -9.60
CA PRO A 310 -6.16 38.47 -9.55
C PRO A 310 -5.64 38.92 -8.20
N GLY A 311 -4.57 39.74 -8.21
CA GLY A 311 -3.97 40.30 -6.99
C GLY A 311 -2.93 39.42 -6.31
N PHE A 312 -2.65 38.22 -6.81
CA PHE A 312 -1.57 37.36 -6.31
C PHE A 312 -0.52 37.11 -7.40
N ASP A 313 0.73 37.47 -7.14
CA ASP A 313 1.86 37.15 -8.01
C ASP A 313 2.48 35.80 -7.56
N THR A 314 2.30 34.76 -8.39
CA THR A 314 2.83 33.42 -8.11
C THR A 314 4.36 33.38 -8.03
N ALA A 315 5.08 34.37 -8.57
CA ALA A 315 6.53 34.45 -8.46
C ALA A 315 7.01 34.86 -7.04
N THR A 316 6.12 35.44 -6.22
CA THR A 316 6.40 35.81 -4.83
C THR A 316 6.11 34.71 -3.83
N ALA A 317 5.62 33.54 -4.28
CA ALA A 317 5.28 32.43 -3.43
C ALA A 317 6.50 31.88 -2.68
N ALA A 318 6.32 31.59 -1.37
CA ALA A 318 7.37 31.00 -0.56
C ALA A 318 7.80 29.62 -1.10
N PRO A 319 9.12 29.28 -1.06
CA PRO A 319 9.61 27.99 -1.57
C PRO A 319 8.89 26.77 -0.97
N GLN A 320 8.46 26.85 0.29
CA GLN A 320 7.70 25.81 0.97
C GLN A 320 6.34 25.56 0.32
N ILE A 321 5.64 26.63 -0.08
CA ILE A 321 4.36 26.56 -0.79
C ILE A 321 4.54 25.99 -2.19
N ILE A 322 5.58 26.40 -2.90
CA ILE A 322 5.90 25.87 -4.22
C ILE A 322 6.10 24.35 -4.13
N LYS A 323 6.86 23.88 -3.15
CA LYS A 323 7.10 22.46 -2.90
C LYS A 323 5.84 21.72 -2.47
N LEU A 324 4.96 22.37 -1.70
CA LEU A 324 3.70 21.80 -1.22
C LEU A 324 2.70 21.60 -2.35
N LEU A 325 2.53 22.61 -3.21
CA LEU A 325 1.47 22.64 -4.21
C LEU A 325 1.87 22.04 -5.56
N ASN A 326 3.13 22.11 -5.95
CA ASN A 326 3.61 21.57 -7.24
C ASN A 326 3.70 20.03 -7.17
N ARG A 327 2.56 19.34 -7.29
CA ARG A 327 2.43 17.88 -7.15
C ARG A 327 1.42 17.29 -8.11
N GLY A 328 1.45 15.95 -8.18
CA GLY A 328 0.50 15.14 -8.93
C GLY A 328 0.88 15.01 -10.40
N GLY A 329 -0.06 14.52 -11.20
CA GLY A 329 0.13 14.22 -12.61
C GLY A 329 0.45 12.76 -12.89
N MET A 330 -0.15 12.22 -13.94
CA MET A 330 0.07 10.81 -14.34
C MET A 330 1.54 10.50 -14.62
N ALA A 331 2.29 11.46 -15.16
CA ALA A 331 3.70 11.27 -15.51
C ALA A 331 4.61 11.10 -14.28
N GLU A 332 4.28 11.74 -13.15
CA GLU A 332 5.04 11.60 -11.89
C GLU A 332 4.94 10.17 -11.34
N ILE A 333 3.78 9.53 -11.54
CA ILE A 333 3.52 8.16 -11.07
C ILE A 333 4.17 7.08 -11.96
N MET A 334 4.64 7.44 -13.16
CA MET A 334 5.20 6.45 -14.10
C MET A 334 6.48 5.79 -13.57
N GLY A 335 7.29 6.47 -12.77
CA GLY A 335 8.44 5.85 -12.10
C GLY A 335 8.01 4.71 -11.18
N THR A 336 7.00 4.96 -10.34
CA THR A 336 6.41 3.93 -9.47
C THR A 336 5.79 2.77 -10.26
N THR A 337 5.15 3.07 -11.39
CA THR A 337 4.59 2.05 -12.29
C THR A 337 5.69 1.17 -12.90
N LEU A 338 6.80 1.76 -13.31
CA LEU A 338 7.96 1.03 -13.83
C LEU A 338 8.52 0.05 -12.79
N LEU A 339 8.62 0.48 -11.53
CA LEU A 339 9.04 -0.38 -10.42
C LEU A 339 8.14 -1.62 -10.30
N VAL A 340 6.81 -1.43 -10.38
CA VAL A 340 5.83 -2.54 -10.31
C VAL A 340 5.98 -3.49 -11.50
N PHE A 341 6.22 -2.99 -12.71
CA PHE A 341 6.48 -3.85 -13.88
C PHE A 341 7.73 -4.71 -13.69
N CYS A 342 8.83 -4.12 -13.20
CA CYS A 342 10.05 -4.86 -12.91
C CYS A 342 9.83 -5.95 -11.85
N ALA A 343 9.05 -5.66 -10.82
CA ALA A 343 8.68 -6.65 -9.79
C ALA A 343 7.84 -7.80 -10.37
N PHE A 344 6.92 -7.52 -11.29
CA PHE A 344 6.11 -8.56 -11.94
C PHE A 344 6.93 -9.47 -12.85
N CYS A 345 8.02 -8.99 -13.45
CA CYS A 345 8.96 -9.85 -14.17
C CYS A 345 9.54 -10.92 -13.24
N PHE A 346 10.04 -10.53 -12.08
CA PHE A 346 10.55 -11.47 -11.07
C PHE A 346 9.45 -12.43 -10.58
N ALA A 347 8.29 -11.89 -10.18
CA ALA A 347 7.18 -12.67 -9.67
C ALA A 347 6.65 -13.71 -10.67
N GLY A 348 6.55 -13.35 -11.96
CA GLY A 348 6.11 -14.24 -13.03
C GLY A 348 7.07 -15.42 -13.21
N ILE A 349 8.37 -15.13 -13.29
CA ILE A 349 9.40 -16.17 -13.46
C ILE A 349 9.41 -17.13 -12.25
N MET A 350 9.39 -16.59 -11.01
CA MET A 350 9.35 -17.40 -9.77
C MET A 350 8.13 -18.31 -9.70
N SER A 351 6.97 -17.78 -10.11
CA SER A 351 5.70 -18.54 -10.17
C SER A 351 5.79 -19.67 -11.21
N LYS A 352 6.23 -19.35 -12.44
CA LYS A 352 6.32 -20.33 -13.53
C LYS A 352 7.31 -21.44 -13.25
N ALA A 353 8.44 -21.11 -12.61
CA ALA A 353 9.45 -22.09 -12.23
C ALA A 353 8.97 -23.04 -11.10
N GLY A 354 7.87 -22.72 -10.39
CA GLY A 354 7.41 -23.49 -9.23
C GLY A 354 8.23 -23.24 -7.96
N CYS A 355 9.12 -22.24 -7.97
CA CYS A 355 10.00 -21.93 -6.84
C CYS A 355 9.21 -21.56 -5.57
N LEU A 356 8.14 -20.78 -5.73
CA LEU A 356 7.31 -20.34 -4.60
C LEU A 356 6.63 -21.53 -3.93
N GLU A 357 6.08 -22.45 -4.71
CA GLU A 357 5.42 -23.65 -4.20
C GLU A 357 6.37 -24.52 -3.37
N VAL A 358 7.58 -24.79 -3.87
CA VAL A 358 8.60 -25.60 -3.18
C VAL A 358 9.03 -24.94 -1.87
N VAL A 359 9.22 -23.61 -1.86
CA VAL A 359 9.58 -22.87 -0.64
C VAL A 359 8.46 -22.95 0.40
N LEU A 360 7.22 -22.72 0.00
CA LEU A 360 6.07 -22.76 0.90
C LEU A 360 5.82 -24.17 1.46
N GLN A 361 5.91 -25.21 0.63
CA GLN A 361 5.82 -26.61 1.09
C GLN A 361 6.91 -26.93 2.11
N LYS A 362 8.13 -26.44 1.91
CA LYS A 362 9.21 -26.63 2.86
C LYS A 362 8.95 -25.89 4.18
N ILE A 363 8.46 -24.64 4.13
CA ILE A 363 8.09 -23.88 5.33
C ILE A 363 7.02 -24.66 6.14
N LEU A 364 6.03 -25.26 5.48
CA LEU A 364 4.98 -26.05 6.13
C LEU A 364 5.56 -27.25 6.91
N THR A 365 6.68 -27.85 6.46
CA THR A 365 7.32 -28.98 7.18
C THR A 365 7.86 -28.61 8.55
N PHE A 366 8.09 -27.31 8.82
CA PHE A 366 8.57 -26.83 10.13
C PHE A 366 7.43 -26.67 11.17
N ALA A 367 6.17 -26.75 10.76
CA ALA A 367 4.99 -26.56 11.59
C ALA A 367 4.76 -27.74 12.57
N LYS A 368 5.56 -27.85 13.64
CA LYS A 368 5.49 -28.94 14.64
C LYS A 368 4.57 -28.62 15.82
N SER A 369 4.51 -27.41 16.29
CA SER A 369 3.61 -26.90 17.33
C SER A 369 2.58 -25.91 16.77
N THR A 370 1.63 -25.45 17.60
CA THR A 370 0.69 -24.37 17.20
C THR A 370 1.45 -23.07 16.90
N GLY A 371 2.45 -22.74 17.70
CA GLY A 371 3.30 -21.58 17.47
C GLY A 371 4.07 -21.69 16.16
N ASP A 372 4.68 -22.86 15.88
CA ASP A 372 5.40 -23.09 14.62
C ASP A 372 4.46 -23.04 13.41
N LEU A 373 3.22 -23.52 13.55
CA LEU A 373 2.24 -23.45 12.48
C LEU A 373 1.89 -22.00 12.13
N ILE A 374 1.64 -21.15 13.14
CA ILE A 374 1.39 -19.73 12.95
C ILE A 374 2.64 -19.04 12.38
N ALA A 375 3.83 -19.36 12.90
CA ALA A 375 5.10 -18.81 12.40
C ALA A 375 5.33 -19.20 10.92
N SER A 376 5.06 -20.45 10.57
CA SER A 376 5.12 -20.93 9.18
C SER A 376 4.13 -20.20 8.26
N THR A 377 2.91 -19.94 8.76
CA THR A 377 1.91 -19.17 8.01
C THR A 377 2.39 -17.73 7.80
N VAL A 378 2.86 -17.05 8.85
CA VAL A 378 3.43 -15.69 8.77
C VAL A 378 4.59 -15.64 7.78
N ALA A 379 5.55 -16.56 7.91
CA ALA A 379 6.70 -16.63 7.01
C ALA A 379 6.28 -16.85 5.55
N SER A 380 5.26 -17.69 5.31
CA SER A 380 4.72 -17.94 3.97
C SER A 380 4.04 -16.69 3.39
N CYS A 381 3.21 -15.98 4.17
CA CYS A 381 2.58 -14.73 3.75
C CYS A 381 3.63 -13.66 3.41
N ILE A 382 4.63 -13.47 4.26
CA ILE A 382 5.72 -12.51 4.04
C ILE A 382 6.53 -12.89 2.78
N THR A 383 6.88 -14.17 2.62
CA THR A 383 7.59 -14.66 1.42
C THR A 383 6.78 -14.37 0.16
N MET A 384 5.47 -14.65 0.19
CA MET A 384 4.59 -14.35 -0.95
C MET A 384 4.50 -12.84 -1.21
N GLY A 385 4.37 -12.02 -0.17
CA GLY A 385 4.35 -10.55 -0.28
C GLY A 385 5.63 -10.00 -0.90
N LEU A 386 6.79 -10.46 -0.46
CA LEU A 386 8.09 -10.07 -0.99
C LEU A 386 8.26 -10.50 -2.45
N CYS A 387 7.91 -11.75 -2.78
CA CYS A 387 8.16 -12.32 -4.10
C CYS A 387 7.13 -11.90 -5.15
N THR A 388 5.87 -11.68 -4.76
CA THR A 388 4.79 -11.38 -5.72
C THR A 388 4.38 -9.91 -5.71
N GLY A 389 4.70 -9.17 -4.65
CA GLY A 389 4.27 -7.78 -4.47
C GLY A 389 2.75 -7.59 -4.39
N ASN A 390 2.00 -8.67 -4.06
CA ASN A 390 0.55 -8.69 -4.16
C ASN A 390 -0.11 -9.27 -2.90
N SER A 391 -0.97 -8.49 -2.24
CA SER A 391 -1.67 -8.89 -1.01
C SER A 391 -2.61 -10.07 -1.22
N TYR A 392 -3.33 -10.15 -2.36
CA TYR A 392 -4.27 -11.25 -2.62
C TYR A 392 -3.56 -12.60 -2.69
N LEU A 393 -2.41 -12.66 -3.38
CA LEU A 393 -1.62 -13.90 -3.46
C LEU A 393 -0.98 -14.25 -2.12
N SER A 394 -0.62 -13.25 -1.31
CA SER A 394 -0.08 -13.44 0.04
C SER A 394 -1.10 -13.99 1.03
N ILE A 395 -2.39 -13.87 0.73
CA ILE A 395 -3.50 -14.43 1.49
C ILE A 395 -3.92 -15.79 0.94
N LEU A 396 -4.24 -15.86 -0.37
CA LEU A 396 -4.88 -17.02 -0.99
C LEU A 396 -3.99 -18.26 -0.94
N ILE A 397 -2.74 -18.16 -1.40
CA ILE A 397 -1.87 -19.31 -1.52
C ILE A 397 -1.52 -19.90 -0.15
N PRO A 398 -1.04 -19.14 0.84
CA PRO A 398 -0.84 -19.68 2.19
C PRO A 398 -2.17 -20.15 2.82
N GLY A 399 -3.27 -19.43 2.60
CA GLY A 399 -4.59 -19.82 3.13
C GLY A 399 -4.99 -21.21 2.72
N GLU A 400 -4.95 -21.53 1.43
CA GLU A 400 -5.26 -22.85 0.90
C GLU A 400 -4.30 -23.93 1.42
N MET A 401 -2.99 -23.63 1.44
CA MET A 401 -1.97 -24.59 1.88
C MET A 401 -2.04 -24.94 3.35
N PHE A 402 -2.36 -24.00 4.22
CA PHE A 402 -2.34 -24.19 5.67
C PHE A 402 -3.71 -24.63 6.25
N ARG A 403 -4.80 -24.51 5.50
CA ARG A 403 -6.17 -24.82 5.98
C ARG A 403 -6.26 -26.19 6.66
N ASP A 404 -5.81 -27.24 6.00
CA ASP A 404 -5.91 -28.59 6.53
C ASP A 404 -4.97 -28.81 7.72
N ALA A 405 -3.83 -28.14 7.77
CA ALA A 405 -2.90 -28.21 8.89
C ALA A 405 -3.48 -27.59 10.17
N TYR A 406 -4.21 -26.46 10.07
CA TYR A 406 -4.92 -25.88 11.21
C TYR A 406 -6.04 -26.80 11.69
N LYS A 407 -6.85 -27.34 10.78
CA LYS A 407 -7.91 -28.29 11.11
C LYS A 407 -7.39 -29.57 11.77
N ALA A 408 -6.30 -30.14 11.24
CA ALA A 408 -5.66 -31.34 11.80
C ALA A 408 -5.15 -31.14 13.24
N ARG A 409 -4.86 -29.88 13.63
CA ARG A 409 -4.47 -29.50 15.00
C ARG A 409 -5.64 -29.11 15.90
N GLY A 410 -6.87 -29.23 15.44
CA GLY A 410 -8.05 -28.82 16.21
C GLY A 410 -8.17 -27.32 16.42
N LEU A 411 -7.59 -26.51 15.52
CA LEU A 411 -7.66 -25.05 15.56
C LEU A 411 -8.80 -24.54 14.68
N ALA A 412 -9.54 -23.56 15.20
CA ALA A 412 -10.59 -22.88 14.46
C ALA A 412 -10.03 -22.10 13.27
N ALA A 413 -10.75 -22.08 12.15
CA ALA A 413 -10.34 -21.47 10.89
C ALA A 413 -10.06 -19.95 11.02
N LYS A 414 -10.73 -19.27 11.96
CA LYS A 414 -10.51 -17.85 12.27
C LYS A 414 -9.08 -17.53 12.74
N ASN A 415 -8.33 -18.50 13.32
CA ASN A 415 -6.90 -18.26 13.64
C ASN A 415 -6.06 -18.13 12.37
N LEU A 416 -6.33 -18.99 11.37
CA LEU A 416 -5.66 -18.89 10.07
C LEU A 416 -6.04 -17.58 9.39
N SER A 417 -7.31 -17.26 9.26
CA SER A 417 -7.76 -16.04 8.58
C SER A 417 -7.18 -14.76 9.21
N ARG A 418 -7.09 -14.70 10.55
CA ARG A 418 -6.41 -13.60 11.25
C ARG A 418 -4.93 -13.52 10.86
N THR A 419 -4.21 -14.62 10.88
CA THR A 419 -2.78 -14.66 10.56
C THR A 419 -2.51 -14.28 9.11
N LEU A 420 -3.39 -14.70 8.19
CA LEU A 420 -3.32 -14.31 6.77
C LEU A 420 -3.48 -12.80 6.58
N GLU A 421 -4.42 -12.18 7.28
CA GLU A 421 -4.64 -10.74 7.21
C GLU A 421 -3.49 -9.96 7.83
N ASP A 422 -3.02 -10.37 9.03
CA ASP A 422 -1.92 -9.75 9.75
C ASP A 422 -0.60 -9.74 8.97
N ALA A 423 -0.29 -10.82 8.26
CA ALA A 423 0.98 -11.00 7.57
C ALA A 423 0.88 -10.88 6.04
N GLY A 424 -0.30 -11.13 5.45
CA GLY A 424 -0.50 -11.12 4.00
C GLY A 424 -1.00 -9.78 3.47
N THR A 425 -1.89 -9.07 4.20
CA THR A 425 -2.39 -7.76 3.78
C THR A 425 -1.57 -6.63 4.35
N VAL A 426 -1.46 -6.61 5.68
CA VAL A 426 -0.98 -5.45 6.42
C VAL A 426 0.54 -5.27 6.29
N PHE A 427 1.28 -6.34 6.02
CA PHE A 427 2.71 -6.30 5.77
C PHE A 427 3.08 -5.77 4.37
N VAL A 428 2.27 -6.03 3.34
CA VAL A 428 2.63 -5.76 1.94
C VAL A 428 2.95 -4.29 1.63
N PRO A 429 2.29 -3.26 2.25
CA PRO A 429 2.69 -1.87 2.05
C PRO A 429 4.10 -1.53 2.53
N LEU A 430 4.74 -2.39 3.33
CA LEU A 430 6.13 -2.22 3.76
C LEU A 430 7.14 -2.73 2.72
N VAL A 431 6.68 -3.33 1.64
CA VAL A 431 7.51 -3.86 0.55
C VAL A 431 7.60 -2.81 -0.56
N PRO A 432 8.77 -2.21 -0.81
CA PRO A 432 8.92 -1.07 -1.72
C PRO A 432 8.46 -1.36 -3.16
N TRP A 433 8.67 -2.57 -3.64
CA TRP A 433 8.32 -3.00 -5.00
C TRP A 433 6.93 -3.64 -5.10
N SER A 434 6.17 -3.70 -4.03
CA SER A 434 4.79 -4.16 -4.08
C SER A 434 3.87 -3.09 -4.67
N ALA A 435 2.74 -3.52 -5.24
CA ALA A 435 1.72 -2.58 -5.72
C ALA A 435 1.22 -1.66 -4.59
N ALA A 436 1.08 -2.20 -3.37
CA ALA A 436 0.66 -1.42 -2.20
C ALA A 436 1.74 -0.43 -1.74
N GLY A 437 3.00 -0.86 -1.60
CA GLY A 437 4.11 0.04 -1.24
C GLY A 437 4.30 1.16 -2.25
N ALA A 438 4.26 0.82 -3.54
CA ALA A 438 4.30 1.76 -4.64
C ALA A 438 3.16 2.79 -4.55
N TYR A 439 1.93 2.34 -4.28
CA TYR A 439 0.76 3.20 -4.11
C TYR A 439 0.91 4.15 -2.92
N MET A 440 1.35 3.64 -1.77
CA MET A 440 1.56 4.46 -0.57
C MET A 440 2.62 5.54 -0.81
N THR A 441 3.73 5.18 -1.47
CA THR A 441 4.78 6.14 -1.87
C THR A 441 4.22 7.20 -2.82
N ALA A 442 3.44 6.81 -3.82
CA ALA A 442 2.84 7.74 -4.78
C ALA A 442 1.90 8.76 -4.11
N CYS A 443 1.07 8.31 -3.16
CA CYS A 443 0.13 9.19 -2.45
C CYS A 443 0.81 10.10 -1.43
N THR A 444 1.73 9.56 -0.63
CA THR A 444 2.38 10.29 0.46
C THR A 444 3.57 11.14 0.01
N GLY A 445 4.21 10.76 -1.10
CA GLY A 445 5.47 11.36 -1.57
C GLY A 445 6.68 10.93 -0.72
N ILE A 446 6.54 9.87 0.10
CA ILE A 446 7.60 9.34 0.98
C ILE A 446 7.95 7.93 0.56
N GLU A 447 9.22 7.63 0.41
CA GLU A 447 9.68 6.29 0.03
C GLU A 447 9.31 5.25 1.10
N THR A 448 9.05 4.02 0.66
CA THR A 448 8.61 2.94 1.54
C THR A 448 9.58 2.68 2.70
N LEU A 449 10.89 2.70 2.45
CA LEU A 449 11.89 2.45 3.49
C LEU A 449 11.92 3.55 4.56
N ASP A 450 11.53 4.77 4.23
CA ASP A 450 11.48 5.89 5.15
C ASP A 450 10.26 5.82 6.07
N TYR A 451 9.08 5.47 5.54
CA TYR A 451 7.85 5.38 6.34
C TYR A 451 7.69 4.03 7.04
N ALA A 452 8.30 2.95 6.55
CA ALA A 452 8.09 1.59 7.08
C ALA A 452 8.36 1.46 8.58
N PRO A 453 9.43 2.06 9.16
CA PRO A 453 9.65 2.03 10.61
C PRO A 453 8.52 2.68 11.41
N TRP A 454 7.82 3.63 10.80
CA TRP A 454 6.74 4.38 11.42
C TRP A 454 5.34 3.79 11.19
N ALA A 455 5.18 2.89 10.25
CA ALA A 455 3.93 2.16 10.01
C ALA A 455 3.77 1.00 11.01
N ILE A 456 3.75 1.34 12.32
CA ILE A 456 3.90 0.43 13.45
C ILE A 456 2.86 -0.69 13.43
N LEU A 457 1.61 -0.40 13.16
CA LEU A 457 0.54 -1.40 13.08
C LEU A 457 0.85 -2.46 12.01
N CYS A 458 1.53 -2.07 10.92
CA CYS A 458 1.75 -2.95 9.77
C CYS A 458 2.73 -4.11 10.06
N TYR A 459 3.52 -4.03 11.11
CA TYR A 459 4.40 -5.14 11.52
C TYR A 459 4.11 -5.65 12.94
N THR A 460 3.48 -4.87 13.82
CA THR A 460 3.16 -5.35 15.17
C THR A 460 2.05 -6.40 15.16
N GLY A 461 1.13 -6.37 14.19
CA GLY A 461 0.04 -7.35 14.10
C GLY A 461 0.54 -8.78 14.01
N PHE A 462 1.42 -9.09 13.08
CA PHE A 462 1.96 -10.44 12.93
C PHE A 462 2.95 -10.81 14.06
N ILE A 463 3.66 -9.85 14.66
CA ILE A 463 4.51 -10.10 15.84
C ILE A 463 3.63 -10.56 17.02
N ILE A 464 2.49 -9.90 17.25
CA ILE A 464 1.52 -10.29 18.27
C ILE A 464 0.91 -11.67 17.94
N ALA A 465 0.60 -11.94 16.67
CA ALA A 465 0.12 -13.25 16.23
C ALA A 465 1.12 -14.37 16.54
N LEU A 466 2.43 -14.13 16.34
CA LEU A 466 3.51 -15.05 16.73
C LEU A 466 3.53 -15.28 18.23
N PHE A 467 3.51 -14.20 19.03
CA PHE A 467 3.47 -14.29 20.48
C PHE A 467 2.27 -15.12 20.97
N TYR A 468 1.09 -14.89 20.42
CA TYR A 468 -0.11 -15.66 20.76
C TYR A 468 -0.01 -17.13 20.32
N GLY A 469 0.64 -17.40 19.19
CA GLY A 469 0.87 -18.75 18.70
C GLY A 469 1.67 -19.60 19.70
N TYR A 470 2.71 -19.02 20.30
CA TYR A 470 3.55 -19.74 21.28
C TYR A 470 2.99 -19.73 22.70
N THR A 471 2.20 -18.72 23.09
CA THR A 471 1.62 -18.65 24.45
C THR A 471 0.25 -19.28 24.56
N GLY A 472 -0.44 -19.52 23.45
CA GLY A 472 -1.82 -20.01 23.42
C GLY A 472 -2.89 -18.94 23.70
N ILE A 473 -2.50 -17.68 23.97
CA ILE A 473 -3.42 -16.58 24.20
C ILE A 473 -4.18 -16.23 22.90
N GLY A 474 -5.51 -16.07 22.98
CA GLY A 474 -6.31 -15.68 21.81
C GLY A 474 -6.27 -16.72 20.68
N ILE A 475 -6.01 -18.00 20.97
CA ILE A 475 -6.06 -19.11 20.03
C ILE A 475 -7.38 -19.85 20.23
N ALA A 476 -8.26 -19.76 19.23
CA ALA A 476 -9.55 -20.44 19.25
C ALA A 476 -9.42 -21.92 18.82
N LYS A 477 -10.08 -22.83 19.53
CA LYS A 477 -10.13 -24.24 19.19
C LYS A 477 -11.33 -24.55 18.28
N LEU A 478 -11.25 -25.63 17.53
CA LEU A 478 -12.31 -26.07 16.61
C LEU A 478 -13.62 -26.39 17.36
N GLU A 479 -13.55 -26.81 18.62
CA GLU A 479 -14.72 -27.08 19.47
C GLU A 479 -15.51 -25.81 19.81
N ASP A 480 -14.85 -24.63 19.78
CA ASP A 480 -15.45 -23.33 20.07
C ASP A 480 -16.32 -22.80 18.90
N GLU A 481 -16.17 -23.35 17.69
CA GLU A 481 -17.00 -23.03 16.52
C GLU A 481 -18.36 -23.76 16.52
N LYS A 482 -18.54 -24.76 17.38
CA LYS A 482 -19.77 -25.55 17.46
C LYS A 482 -20.76 -25.05 18.53
N LYS A 483 -20.40 -24.05 19.28
CA LYS A 483 -21.25 -23.35 20.27
C LYS A 483 -21.71 -21.99 19.73
#